data_20e6cfe0c48ed57a16c96ef700f02c05
#
_entry.id   20e6cfe0c48ed57a16c96ef700f02c05
#
_cell.length_a   1.000
_cell.length_b   1.000
_cell.length_c   1.000
_cell.angle_alpha   90.00
_cell.angle_beta   90.00
_cell.angle_gamma   90.00
#
_symmetry.space_group_name_H-M   'P 1'
#
loop_
_entity.id
_entity.type
_entity.pdbx_description
1 polymer ?
#
loop_
_entity_poly.entity_id
_entity_poly.type
_entity_poly.pdbx_seq_one_letter_code
_entity_poly.pdbx_strand_id
1 'polypeptide(L)'
;MAGSVLMGVGDKTADAWREHVGGALAKMKIDDTSANDGAEMGPVIDGAAQSRITQTIASATATGAEVAYNGAGRVPSRGFFVGPTLLDRVAPTMSLFQDEIFGPVLSMVRPKTLDEAIATMNTLGYGNGATLFSASGAAARQFTREIQCGMLGINIGVPAPMALFSFSGWNQSFFGDLHVQGIEGVMFYTRQRVVLSRWDKSYVRAQGW
;
A
#
# COMPACT_ATOMS: atom_id res chain seq x y z
N MET A 1 2.90 -1.57 -6.06
CA MET A 1 2.10 -1.20 -4.87
C MET A 1 0.67 -0.96 -5.32
N ALA A 2 -0.29 -1.49 -4.63
CA ALA A 2 -1.71 -1.28 -4.90
C ALA A 2 -2.38 -0.64 -3.69
N GLY A 3 -3.39 0.22 -3.93
CA GLY A 3 -4.21 0.77 -2.86
C GLY A 3 -5.17 -0.29 -2.34
N SER A 4 -5.17 -0.55 -1.03
CA SER A 4 -6.09 -1.49 -0.36
C SER A 4 -7.25 -0.77 0.32
N VAL A 5 -6.98 0.43 0.83
CA VAL A 5 -7.94 1.25 1.58
C VAL A 5 -8.03 2.64 0.97
N LEU A 6 -9.24 3.10 0.77
CA LEU A 6 -9.59 4.47 0.36
C LEU A 6 -10.30 5.17 1.53
N MET A 7 -9.81 6.31 1.95
CA MET A 7 -10.46 7.11 2.98
C MET A 7 -11.08 8.37 2.38
N GLY A 8 -12.39 8.43 2.36
CA GLY A 8 -13.13 9.61 1.94
C GLY A 8 -13.43 10.52 3.14
N VAL A 9 -12.65 11.60 3.31
CA VAL A 9 -12.82 12.52 4.44
C VAL A 9 -14.10 13.36 4.27
N GLY A 10 -15.07 13.07 5.12
CA GLY A 10 -16.43 13.63 5.06
C GLY A 10 -17.31 12.94 4.01
N ASP A 11 -18.62 12.86 4.30
CA ASP A 11 -19.58 12.11 3.49
C ASP A 11 -19.62 12.54 2.02
N LYS A 12 -19.57 13.84 1.75
CA LYS A 12 -19.57 14.38 0.39
C LYS A 12 -18.40 13.85 -0.44
N THR A 13 -17.21 13.79 0.15
CA THR A 13 -16.00 13.26 -0.52
C THR A 13 -16.13 11.75 -0.72
N ALA A 14 -16.58 11.05 0.30
CA ALA A 14 -16.78 9.61 0.25
C ALA A 14 -17.80 9.21 -0.83
N ASP A 15 -18.94 9.92 -0.92
CA ASP A 15 -19.96 9.65 -1.94
C ASP A 15 -19.43 9.90 -3.37
N ALA A 16 -18.67 10.99 -3.58
CA ALA A 16 -18.03 11.25 -4.86
C ALA A 16 -17.03 10.15 -5.24
N TRP A 17 -16.21 9.69 -4.29
CA TRP A 17 -15.30 8.58 -4.53
C TRP A 17 -16.03 7.27 -4.82
N ARG A 18 -17.09 6.95 -4.07
CA ARG A 18 -17.94 5.78 -4.30
C ARG A 18 -18.45 5.74 -5.75
N GLU A 19 -18.98 6.86 -6.24
CA GLU A 19 -19.49 6.98 -7.59
C GLU A 19 -18.39 6.83 -8.66
N HIS A 20 -17.30 7.60 -8.53
CA HIS A 20 -16.23 7.60 -9.52
C HIS A 20 -15.49 6.26 -9.59
N VAL A 21 -15.15 5.67 -8.46
CA VAL A 21 -14.48 4.38 -8.40
C VAL A 21 -15.40 3.26 -8.90
N GLY A 22 -16.66 3.23 -8.47
CA GLY A 22 -17.64 2.28 -8.97
C GLY A 22 -17.83 2.37 -10.49
N GLY A 23 -17.90 3.58 -11.02
CA GLY A 23 -17.97 3.82 -12.47
C GLY A 23 -16.72 3.38 -13.24
N ALA A 24 -15.53 3.52 -12.65
CA ALA A 24 -14.28 3.04 -13.25
C ALA A 24 -14.20 1.50 -13.22
N LEU A 25 -14.55 0.87 -12.10
CA LEU A 25 -14.58 -0.59 -11.97
C LEU A 25 -15.59 -1.23 -12.94
N ALA A 26 -16.73 -0.57 -13.19
CA ALA A 26 -17.74 -1.04 -14.15
C ALA A 26 -17.24 -1.07 -15.60
N LYS A 27 -16.21 -0.30 -15.94
CA LYS A 27 -15.62 -0.25 -17.30
C LYS A 27 -14.40 -1.14 -17.44
N MET A 28 -13.82 -1.62 -16.34
CA MET A 28 -12.61 -2.43 -16.33
C MET A 28 -12.78 -3.71 -17.15
N LYS A 29 -11.82 -4.00 -18.01
CA LYS A 29 -11.78 -5.21 -18.84
C LYS A 29 -11.13 -6.35 -18.09
N ILE A 30 -11.89 -7.38 -17.81
CA ILE A 30 -11.48 -8.55 -17.01
C ILE A 30 -11.39 -9.74 -17.94
N ASP A 31 -10.18 -10.28 -18.09
CA ASP A 31 -9.96 -11.45 -18.95
C ASP A 31 -8.59 -12.08 -18.63
N ASP A 32 -8.26 -13.17 -19.33
CA ASP A 32 -6.92 -13.77 -19.28
C ASP A 32 -5.89 -12.82 -19.89
N THR A 33 -5.07 -12.22 -19.04
CA THR A 33 -4.02 -11.27 -19.43
C THR A 33 -2.88 -11.90 -20.23
N SER A 34 -2.78 -13.23 -20.28
CA SER A 34 -1.82 -13.93 -21.12
C SER A 34 -2.30 -14.14 -22.56
N ALA A 35 -3.61 -14.10 -22.77
CA ALA A 35 -4.25 -14.34 -24.05
C ALA A 35 -4.88 -13.06 -24.67
N ASN A 36 -5.12 -12.03 -23.87
CA ASN A 36 -5.77 -10.80 -24.28
C ASN A 36 -5.01 -9.56 -23.79
N ASP A 37 -4.24 -8.93 -24.67
CA ASP A 37 -3.47 -7.70 -24.38
C ASP A 37 -4.35 -6.51 -23.98
N GLY A 38 -5.64 -6.56 -24.26
CA GLY A 38 -6.59 -5.52 -23.84
C GLY A 38 -7.19 -5.73 -22.46
N ALA A 39 -6.86 -6.83 -21.77
CA ALA A 39 -7.31 -7.09 -20.41
C ALA A 39 -6.56 -6.20 -19.41
N GLU A 40 -7.30 -5.61 -18.49
CA GLU A 40 -6.76 -4.71 -17.44
C GLU A 40 -6.63 -5.43 -16.08
N MET A 41 -7.34 -6.56 -15.92
CA MET A 41 -7.29 -7.38 -14.72
C MET A 41 -7.40 -8.87 -15.08
N GLY A 42 -6.44 -9.65 -14.58
CA GLY A 42 -6.38 -11.10 -14.70
C GLY A 42 -6.97 -11.85 -13.50
N PRO A 43 -6.77 -13.19 -13.43
CA PRO A 43 -7.18 -14.02 -12.30
C PRO A 43 -6.29 -13.78 -11.08
N VAL A 44 -6.77 -14.20 -9.90
CA VAL A 44 -5.94 -14.37 -8.72
C VAL A 44 -5.11 -15.64 -8.86
N ILE A 45 -4.13 -15.82 -7.96
CA ILE A 45 -3.08 -16.83 -8.14
C ILE A 45 -3.62 -18.27 -8.16
N ASP A 46 -4.62 -18.60 -7.35
CA ASP A 46 -5.17 -19.95 -7.22
C ASP A 46 -6.59 -19.95 -6.64
N GLY A 47 -7.18 -21.15 -6.54
CA GLY A 47 -8.52 -21.35 -5.98
C GLY A 47 -8.59 -21.11 -4.47
N ALA A 48 -7.50 -21.27 -3.74
CA ALA A 48 -7.45 -20.98 -2.31
C ALA A 48 -7.54 -19.46 -2.08
N ALA A 49 -6.79 -18.67 -2.87
CA ALA A 49 -6.88 -17.20 -2.86
C ALA A 49 -8.28 -16.72 -3.27
N GLN A 50 -8.87 -17.30 -4.32
CA GLN A 50 -10.24 -16.99 -4.75
C GLN A 50 -11.25 -17.22 -3.63
N SER A 51 -11.19 -18.40 -2.98
CA SER A 51 -12.09 -18.75 -1.89
C SER A 51 -11.91 -17.83 -0.69
N ARG A 52 -10.68 -17.59 -0.27
CA ARG A 52 -10.36 -16.70 0.84
C ARG A 52 -10.89 -15.28 0.62
N ILE A 53 -10.64 -14.70 -0.54
CA ILE A 53 -11.08 -13.33 -0.87
C ILE A 53 -12.62 -13.26 -0.88
N THR A 54 -13.29 -14.24 -1.50
CA THR A 54 -14.74 -14.29 -1.55
C THR A 54 -15.36 -14.41 -0.15
N GLN A 55 -14.76 -15.24 0.72
CA GLN A 55 -15.19 -15.38 2.12
C GLN A 55 -14.98 -14.09 2.91
N THR A 56 -13.85 -13.41 2.69
CA THR A 56 -13.55 -12.12 3.35
C THR A 56 -14.58 -11.06 2.97
N ILE A 57 -14.97 -10.96 1.69
CA ILE A 57 -16.03 -10.05 1.22
C ILE A 57 -17.37 -10.40 1.92
N ALA A 58 -17.74 -11.67 1.95
CA ALA A 58 -18.99 -12.12 2.58
C ALA A 58 -19.00 -11.81 4.09
N SER A 59 -17.91 -12.07 4.79
CA SER A 59 -17.75 -11.77 6.22
C SER A 59 -17.88 -10.27 6.52
N ALA A 60 -17.24 -9.43 5.72
CA ALA A 60 -17.32 -7.97 5.91
C ALA A 60 -18.75 -7.46 5.67
N THR A 61 -19.43 -7.98 4.66
CA THR A 61 -20.84 -7.63 4.39
C THR A 61 -21.75 -8.05 5.53
N ALA A 62 -21.52 -9.23 6.10
CA ALA A 62 -22.28 -9.73 7.25
C ALA A 62 -22.04 -8.89 8.52
N THR A 63 -20.91 -8.19 8.62
CA THR A 63 -20.54 -7.32 9.76
C THR A 63 -20.82 -5.84 9.53
N GLY A 64 -21.46 -5.47 8.41
CA GLY A 64 -21.99 -4.12 8.16
C GLY A 64 -21.30 -3.32 7.07
N ALA A 65 -20.31 -3.88 6.35
CA ALA A 65 -19.79 -3.25 5.16
C ALA A 65 -20.85 -3.26 4.03
N GLU A 66 -20.94 -2.18 3.27
CA GLU A 66 -21.88 -2.06 2.15
C GLU A 66 -21.17 -2.39 0.83
N VAL A 67 -21.78 -3.22 0.00
CA VAL A 67 -21.28 -3.47 -1.36
C VAL A 67 -21.63 -2.27 -2.24
N ALA A 68 -20.67 -1.41 -2.51
CA ALA A 68 -20.84 -0.26 -3.40
C ALA A 68 -20.71 -0.65 -4.88
N TYR A 69 -19.86 -1.63 -5.18
CA TYR A 69 -19.73 -2.23 -6.50
C TYR A 69 -19.32 -3.70 -6.38
N ASN A 70 -19.90 -4.57 -7.22
CA ASN A 70 -19.56 -5.98 -7.31
C ASN A 70 -19.45 -6.42 -8.77
N GLY A 71 -18.24 -6.77 -9.21
CA GLY A 71 -17.95 -7.24 -10.55
C GLY A 71 -18.06 -8.76 -10.76
N ALA A 72 -18.55 -9.53 -9.77
CA ALA A 72 -18.57 -10.99 -9.84
C ALA A 72 -19.29 -11.56 -11.08
N GLY A 73 -20.32 -10.89 -11.58
CA GLY A 73 -21.04 -11.29 -12.79
C GLY A 73 -20.32 -10.97 -14.12
N ARG A 74 -19.14 -10.38 -14.07
CA ARG A 74 -18.39 -9.94 -15.25
C ARG A 74 -17.08 -10.70 -15.48
N VAL A 75 -16.78 -11.68 -14.64
CA VAL A 75 -15.55 -12.46 -14.73
C VAL A 75 -15.72 -13.67 -15.66
N PRO A 76 -14.65 -14.12 -16.33
CA PRO A 76 -14.64 -15.38 -17.07
C PRO A 76 -15.05 -16.58 -16.21
N SER A 77 -15.72 -17.57 -16.81
CA SER A 77 -16.14 -18.79 -16.10
C SER A 77 -15.02 -19.80 -15.86
N ARG A 78 -13.88 -19.67 -16.58
CA ARG A 78 -12.68 -20.50 -16.40
C ARG A 78 -11.58 -19.69 -15.75
N GLY A 79 -10.86 -20.29 -14.80
CA GLY A 79 -9.77 -19.67 -14.06
C GLY A 79 -10.23 -19.16 -12.68
N PHE A 80 -9.27 -18.66 -11.93
CA PHE A 80 -9.46 -18.21 -10.55
C PHE A 80 -9.78 -16.72 -10.49
N PHE A 81 -10.85 -16.30 -11.15
CA PHE A 81 -11.23 -14.89 -11.18
C PHE A 81 -12.03 -14.48 -9.95
N VAL A 82 -11.75 -13.29 -9.44
CA VAL A 82 -12.57 -12.57 -8.47
C VAL A 82 -12.96 -11.25 -9.12
N GLY A 83 -14.24 -10.91 -9.11
CA GLY A 83 -14.70 -9.64 -9.66
C GLY A 83 -14.21 -8.44 -8.84
N PRO A 84 -13.81 -7.32 -9.45
CA PRO A 84 -13.43 -6.12 -8.72
C PRO A 84 -14.58 -5.69 -7.83
N THR A 85 -14.28 -5.48 -6.56
CA THR A 85 -15.29 -5.20 -5.53
C THR A 85 -14.91 -3.95 -4.76
N LEU A 86 -15.85 -3.01 -4.64
CA LEU A 86 -15.75 -1.84 -3.76
C LEU A 86 -16.68 -2.06 -2.57
N LEU A 87 -16.10 -2.10 -1.39
CA LEU A 87 -16.84 -2.17 -0.13
C LEU A 87 -16.76 -0.82 0.59
N ASP A 88 -17.90 -0.26 0.90
CA ASP A 88 -18.05 1.01 1.60
C ASP A 88 -18.39 0.79 3.08
N ARG A 89 -18.22 1.81 3.91
CA ARG A 89 -18.47 1.79 5.37
C ARG A 89 -17.70 0.67 6.07
N VAL A 90 -16.52 0.35 5.59
CA VAL A 90 -15.64 -0.60 6.24
C VAL A 90 -15.19 -0.02 7.57
N ALA A 91 -15.46 -0.75 8.66
CA ALA A 91 -15.00 -0.36 9.98
C ALA A 91 -13.53 -0.75 10.20
N PRO A 92 -12.75 0.05 10.94
CA PRO A 92 -11.34 -0.25 11.22
C PRO A 92 -11.10 -1.58 11.97
N THR A 93 -12.14 -2.15 12.57
CA THR A 93 -12.11 -3.44 13.27
C THR A 93 -12.31 -4.66 12.35
N MET A 94 -12.71 -4.45 11.10
CA MET A 94 -12.92 -5.53 10.13
C MET A 94 -11.59 -6.03 9.58
N SER A 95 -11.50 -7.33 9.28
CA SER A 95 -10.30 -7.94 8.66
C SER A 95 -9.96 -7.31 7.32
N LEU A 96 -10.95 -6.84 6.55
CA LEU A 96 -10.75 -6.06 5.32
C LEU A 96 -9.92 -4.79 5.49
N PHE A 97 -9.89 -4.22 6.70
CA PHE A 97 -9.05 -3.06 7.02
C PHE A 97 -7.73 -3.49 7.66
N GLN A 98 -7.75 -4.52 8.50
CA GLN A 98 -6.60 -4.95 9.29
C GLN A 98 -5.60 -5.81 8.50
N ASP A 99 -6.11 -6.62 7.53
CA ASP A 99 -5.29 -7.60 6.81
C ASP A 99 -5.11 -7.20 5.34
N GLU A 100 -3.98 -7.59 4.76
CA GLU A 100 -3.75 -7.44 3.32
C GLU A 100 -4.53 -8.50 2.54
N ILE A 101 -5.52 -8.07 1.75
CA ILE A 101 -6.40 -8.99 1.00
C ILE A 101 -5.69 -9.64 -0.18
N PHE A 102 -4.78 -8.94 -0.83
CA PHE A 102 -4.04 -9.41 -2.00
C PHE A 102 -4.97 -9.89 -3.13
N GLY A 103 -5.95 -9.04 -3.48
CA GLY A 103 -6.97 -9.31 -4.50
C GLY A 103 -7.71 -8.05 -4.91
N PRO A 104 -8.64 -8.14 -5.88
CA PRO A 104 -9.32 -6.99 -6.48
C PRO A 104 -10.44 -6.45 -5.58
N VAL A 105 -10.10 -6.12 -4.36
CA VAL A 105 -11.02 -5.56 -3.36
C VAL A 105 -10.47 -4.24 -2.85
N LEU A 106 -11.29 -3.20 -2.92
CA LEU A 106 -11.00 -1.89 -2.35
C LEU A 106 -11.95 -1.62 -1.20
N SER A 107 -11.40 -1.34 -0.03
CA SER A 107 -12.14 -1.00 1.18
C SER A 107 -12.26 0.51 1.32
N MET A 108 -13.47 1.04 1.51
CA MET A 108 -13.69 2.46 1.74
C MET A 108 -14.11 2.71 3.19
N VAL A 109 -13.35 3.60 3.84
CA VAL A 109 -13.60 4.10 5.20
C VAL A 109 -14.01 5.57 5.11
N ARG A 110 -14.89 6.01 6.00
CA ARG A 110 -15.48 7.35 6.00
C ARG A 110 -15.13 8.16 7.25
N PRO A 111 -13.87 8.60 7.42
CA PRO A 111 -13.52 9.49 8.52
C PRO A 111 -14.15 10.86 8.32
N LYS A 112 -14.52 11.52 9.43
CA LYS A 112 -15.13 12.85 9.38
C LYS A 112 -14.10 13.96 9.16
N THR A 113 -12.88 13.76 9.65
CA THR A 113 -11.80 14.74 9.61
C THR A 113 -10.48 14.09 9.17
N LEU A 114 -9.49 14.91 8.80
CA LEU A 114 -8.14 14.44 8.51
C LEU A 114 -7.49 13.82 9.76
N ASP A 115 -7.72 14.40 10.94
CA ASP A 115 -7.20 13.88 12.21
C ASP A 115 -7.71 12.46 12.47
N GLU A 116 -9.01 12.23 12.26
CA GLU A 116 -9.61 10.90 12.38
C GLU A 116 -9.04 9.91 11.36
N ALA A 117 -8.83 10.36 10.12
CA ALA A 117 -8.22 9.54 9.08
C ALA A 117 -6.78 9.12 9.45
N ILE A 118 -5.95 10.06 9.89
CA ILE A 118 -4.57 9.81 10.32
C ILE A 118 -4.56 8.89 11.54
N ALA A 119 -5.38 9.18 12.55
CA ALA A 119 -5.46 8.36 13.75
C ALA A 119 -5.87 6.91 13.40
N THR A 120 -6.87 6.74 12.53
CA THR A 120 -7.32 5.43 12.08
C THR A 120 -6.23 4.67 11.33
N MET A 121 -5.54 5.32 10.40
CA MET A 121 -4.44 4.68 9.65
C MET A 121 -3.28 4.27 10.58
N ASN A 122 -2.96 5.09 11.57
CA ASN A 122 -1.89 4.82 12.52
C ASN A 122 -2.20 3.65 13.50
N THR A 123 -3.46 3.14 13.51
CA THR A 123 -3.78 1.89 14.26
C THR A 123 -3.38 0.63 13.53
N LEU A 124 -3.05 0.71 12.24
CA LEU A 124 -2.62 -0.45 11.46
C LEU A 124 -1.23 -0.93 11.87
N GLY A 125 -1.03 -2.24 11.88
CA GLY A 125 0.28 -2.84 12.04
C GLY A 125 1.21 -2.62 10.84
N TYR A 126 0.68 -2.19 9.69
CA TYR A 126 1.41 -1.94 8.45
C TYR A 126 1.71 -0.45 8.27
N GLY A 127 2.85 -0.13 7.67
CA GLY A 127 3.29 1.23 7.38
C GLY A 127 4.08 1.33 6.09
N ASN A 128 3.63 0.67 5.01
CA ASN A 128 4.34 0.67 3.73
C ASN A 128 4.21 2.03 3.03
N GLY A 129 3.01 2.45 2.69
CA GLY A 129 2.81 3.72 2.01
C GLY A 129 1.39 4.28 2.16
N ALA A 130 1.31 5.60 2.14
CA ALA A 130 0.06 6.34 2.20
C ALA A 130 0.10 7.56 1.27
N THR A 131 -1.05 7.93 0.72
CA THR A 131 -1.18 9.10 -0.16
C THR A 131 -2.33 9.98 0.28
N LEU A 132 -2.09 11.28 0.32
CA LEU A 132 -3.10 12.31 0.51
C LEU A 132 -3.36 13.06 -0.80
N PHE A 133 -4.61 13.16 -1.20
CA PHE A 133 -5.07 14.07 -2.25
C PHE A 133 -5.73 15.27 -1.61
N SER A 134 -5.14 16.45 -1.77
CA SER A 134 -5.65 17.68 -1.16
C SER A 134 -5.11 18.92 -1.87
N ALA A 135 -5.91 19.97 -1.94
CA ALA A 135 -5.45 21.30 -2.34
C ALA A 135 -4.87 22.12 -1.17
N SER A 136 -4.97 21.61 0.08
CA SER A 136 -4.52 22.31 1.29
C SER A 136 -3.08 21.98 1.63
N GLY A 137 -2.18 22.96 1.53
CA GLY A 137 -0.79 22.80 2.00
C GLY A 137 -0.68 22.57 3.52
N ALA A 138 -1.64 23.03 4.31
CA ALA A 138 -1.69 22.76 5.74
C ALA A 138 -2.00 21.29 6.01
N ALA A 139 -3.00 20.72 5.32
CA ALA A 139 -3.34 19.30 5.40
C ALA A 139 -2.17 18.41 4.94
N ALA A 140 -1.48 18.80 3.86
CA ALA A 140 -0.30 18.08 3.38
C ALA A 140 0.84 18.04 4.42
N ARG A 141 1.13 19.19 5.07
CA ARG A 141 2.15 19.26 6.12
C ARG A 141 1.76 18.45 7.36
N GLN A 142 0.50 18.52 7.78
CA GLN A 142 0.00 17.72 8.89
C GLN A 142 0.12 16.23 8.60
N PHE A 143 -0.40 15.77 7.46
CA PHE A 143 -0.33 14.38 7.03
C PHE A 143 1.11 13.88 6.98
N THR A 144 2.03 14.64 6.37
CA THR A 144 3.43 14.23 6.26
C THR A 144 4.11 14.07 7.63
N ARG A 145 3.72 14.84 8.63
CA ARG A 145 4.31 14.80 9.96
C ARG A 145 3.72 13.70 10.85
N GLU A 146 2.43 13.39 10.69
CA GLU A 146 1.70 12.60 11.68
C GLU A 146 1.41 11.17 11.24
N ILE A 147 1.43 10.87 9.93
CA ILE A 147 1.18 9.52 9.42
C ILE A 147 2.38 8.60 9.65
N GLN A 148 2.11 7.38 10.12
CA GLN A 148 3.16 6.38 10.41
C GLN A 148 3.37 5.42 9.24
N CYS A 149 3.91 5.94 8.14
CA CYS A 149 4.25 5.17 6.95
C CYS A 149 5.63 5.54 6.42
N GLY A 150 6.32 4.58 5.81
CA GLY A 150 7.65 4.78 5.26
C GLY A 150 7.68 5.58 3.95
N MET A 151 6.66 5.48 3.13
CA MET A 151 6.56 6.20 1.86
C MET A 151 5.27 7.02 1.80
N LEU A 152 5.42 8.31 1.52
CA LEU A 152 4.29 9.23 1.50
C LEU A 152 4.15 9.91 0.13
N GLY A 153 2.92 10.03 -0.34
CA GLY A 153 2.56 10.77 -1.55
C GLY A 153 1.64 11.94 -1.24
N ILE A 154 1.85 13.05 -1.90
CA ILE A 154 0.91 14.18 -1.92
C ILE A 154 0.48 14.38 -3.36
N ASN A 155 -0.80 14.17 -3.65
CA ASN A 155 -1.39 14.24 -4.99
C ASN A 155 -0.70 13.29 -6.01
N ILE A 156 -0.21 12.16 -5.54
CA ILE A 156 0.43 11.11 -6.33
C ILE A 156 -0.27 9.79 -5.98
N GLY A 157 -0.66 9.01 -6.99
CA GLY A 157 -1.42 7.76 -6.79
C GLY A 157 -0.65 6.67 -6.06
N VAL A 158 0.64 6.51 -6.38
CA VAL A 158 1.53 5.50 -5.77
C VAL A 158 2.82 6.17 -5.34
N PRO A 159 3.15 6.22 -4.04
CA PRO A 159 4.33 6.89 -3.52
C PRO A 159 5.60 6.02 -3.65
N ALA A 160 5.82 5.41 -4.82
CA ALA A 160 7.02 4.61 -5.08
C ALA A 160 8.21 5.54 -5.37
N PRO A 161 9.32 5.42 -4.64
CA PRO A 161 10.49 6.26 -4.86
C PRO A 161 11.27 5.82 -6.12
N MET A 162 12.02 6.77 -6.70
CA MET A 162 13.04 6.43 -7.67
C MET A 162 14.17 5.64 -7.01
N ALA A 163 14.91 4.85 -7.78
CA ALA A 163 15.97 3.95 -7.30
C ALA A 163 17.12 4.63 -6.51
N LEU A 164 17.25 5.94 -6.59
CA LEU A 164 18.21 6.74 -5.80
C LEU A 164 17.82 6.90 -4.32
N PHE A 165 16.55 6.65 -3.99
CA PHE A 165 16.01 6.77 -2.64
C PHE A 165 15.62 5.39 -2.11
N SER A 166 15.68 5.24 -0.80
CA SER A 166 15.30 3.99 -0.15
C SER A 166 13.82 3.66 -0.36
N PHE A 167 13.54 2.41 -0.68
CA PHE A 167 12.17 1.89 -0.68
C PHE A 167 11.79 1.55 0.76
N SER A 168 11.22 2.52 1.44
CA SER A 168 11.02 2.50 2.89
C SER A 168 9.68 1.87 3.27
N GLY A 169 9.66 1.17 4.39
CA GLY A 169 8.47 0.67 5.05
C GLY A 169 8.66 0.77 6.57
N TRP A 170 7.55 0.98 7.31
CA TRP A 170 7.56 1.04 8.76
C TRP A 170 6.77 -0.12 9.36
N ASN A 171 6.90 -0.33 10.65
CA ASN A 171 6.17 -1.34 11.42
C ASN A 171 6.33 -2.74 10.78
N GLN A 172 5.24 -3.49 10.61
CA GLN A 172 5.26 -4.83 10.00
C GLN A 172 5.50 -4.85 8.49
N SER A 173 5.61 -3.68 7.85
CA SER A 173 5.94 -3.58 6.42
C SER A 173 7.44 -3.58 6.14
N PHE A 174 8.28 -3.82 7.15
CA PHE A 174 9.73 -3.85 7.00
C PHE A 174 10.39 -4.87 7.93
N PHE A 175 11.45 -5.52 7.43
CA PHE A 175 12.29 -6.45 8.18
C PHE A 175 13.75 -6.02 8.10
N GLY A 176 14.43 -5.85 9.25
CA GLY A 176 15.83 -5.48 9.33
C GLY A 176 16.03 -3.99 9.57
N ASP A 177 17.28 -3.51 9.37
CA ASP A 177 17.71 -2.16 9.72
C ASP A 177 17.90 -1.24 8.52
N LEU A 178 18.20 -1.80 7.34
CA LEU A 178 18.47 -1.06 6.11
C LEU A 178 17.45 -1.39 5.04
N HIS A 179 16.86 -0.35 4.45
CA HIS A 179 15.90 -0.50 3.36
C HIS A 179 16.59 -0.82 2.03
N VAL A 180 15.84 -1.31 1.06
CA VAL A 180 16.35 -1.60 -0.27
C VAL A 180 16.48 -0.32 -1.09
N GLN A 181 17.38 -0.32 -2.06
CA GLN A 181 17.70 0.80 -2.97
C GLN A 181 18.43 1.98 -2.28
N GLY A 182 18.84 2.94 -3.09
CA GLY A 182 19.56 4.12 -2.62
C GLY A 182 20.85 3.79 -1.89
N ILE A 183 21.28 4.68 -1.02
CA ILE A 183 22.51 4.51 -0.23
C ILE A 183 22.41 3.35 0.77
N GLU A 184 21.23 3.07 1.28
CA GLU A 184 21.01 1.98 2.23
C GLU A 184 21.23 0.62 1.57
N GLY A 185 20.87 0.46 0.29
CA GLY A 185 21.19 -0.73 -0.49
C GLY A 185 22.68 -0.96 -0.63
N VAL A 186 23.47 0.11 -0.81
CA VAL A 186 24.95 0.02 -0.82
C VAL A 186 25.45 -0.38 0.56
N MET A 187 24.95 0.23 1.62
CA MET A 187 25.34 -0.07 3.01
C MET A 187 25.03 -1.51 3.38
N PHE A 188 23.92 -2.07 2.91
CA PHE A 188 23.51 -3.45 3.16
C PHE A 188 24.54 -4.48 2.61
N TYR A 189 25.08 -4.23 1.40
CA TYR A 189 26.05 -5.14 0.76
C TYR A 189 27.51 -4.85 1.11
N THR A 190 27.79 -3.88 1.98
CA THR A 190 29.14 -3.48 2.37
C THR A 190 29.34 -3.58 3.88
N ARG A 191 30.58 -3.54 4.31
CA ARG A 191 30.94 -3.47 5.74
C ARG A 191 31.76 -2.22 6.00
N GLN A 192 31.36 -1.45 7.00
CA GLN A 192 32.10 -0.31 7.45
C GLN A 192 33.38 -0.77 8.17
N ARG A 193 34.51 -0.13 7.87
CA ARG A 193 35.77 -0.31 8.58
C ARG A 193 36.32 1.05 9.00
N VAL A 194 36.59 1.20 10.27
CA VAL A 194 37.30 2.37 10.79
C VAL A 194 38.79 2.02 10.88
N VAL A 195 39.63 2.87 10.29
CA VAL A 195 41.08 2.72 10.36
C VAL A 195 41.64 4.00 10.94
N LEU A 196 42.32 3.86 12.07
CA LEU A 196 43.11 4.93 12.67
C LEU A 196 44.56 4.63 12.43
N SER A 197 45.29 5.56 11.82
CA SER A 197 46.73 5.41 11.58
C SER A 197 47.48 6.66 12.01
N ARG A 198 48.63 6.45 12.61
CA ARG A 198 49.58 7.51 12.97
C ARG A 198 50.94 7.14 12.43
N TRP A 199 51.46 7.96 11.57
CA TRP A 199 52.80 7.77 10.98
C TRP A 199 53.77 8.61 11.78
N ASP A 200 54.67 7.93 12.55
CA ASP A 200 55.78 8.61 13.21
C ASP A 200 56.97 8.68 12.27
N LYS A 201 57.33 9.89 11.89
CA LYS A 201 58.45 10.16 10.96
C LYS A 201 59.82 9.81 11.59
N SER A 202 59.93 9.66 12.88
CA SER A 202 61.15 9.27 13.59
C SER A 202 61.33 7.76 13.66
N TYR A 203 60.26 6.97 13.39
CA TYR A 203 60.32 5.51 13.46
C TYR A 203 60.91 4.97 12.16
N VAL A 204 62.12 4.41 12.28
CA VAL A 204 62.76 3.62 11.23
C VAL A 204 62.73 2.16 11.68
N ARG A 205 62.09 1.32 10.86
CA ARG A 205 62.10 -0.13 11.14
C ARG A 205 63.49 -0.68 11.01
N ALA A 206 64.01 -1.32 12.04
CA ALA A 206 65.42 -1.82 12.09
C ALA A 206 65.66 -3.01 11.12
N GLN A 207 64.62 -3.71 10.70
CA GLN A 207 64.68 -4.74 9.68
C GLN A 207 63.54 -4.58 8.69
N GLY A 208 63.83 -4.77 7.41
CA GLY A 208 62.84 -4.83 6.31
C GLY A 208 61.73 -5.85 6.64
N TRP A 209 60.77 -5.96 5.74
CA TRP A 209 59.65 -6.93 5.89
C TRP A 209 60.12 -8.21 6.46
#